data_02e962094414b25fb117766045c6646a
#
_entry.id   02e962094414b25fb117766045c6646a
#
_cell.length_a   1.000
_cell.length_b   1.000
_cell.length_c   1.000
_cell.angle_alpha   90.00
_cell.angle_beta   90.00
_cell.angle_gamma   90.00
#
_symmetry.space_group_name_H-M   'P 1'
#
loop_
_entity.id
_entity.type
_entity.pdbx_description
1 polymer ?
#
loop_
_entity_poly.entity_id
_entity_poly.type
_entity_poly.pdbx_seq_one_letter_code
_entity_poly.pdbx_strand_id
1 'polypeptide(L)'
;PSLERLAKEGKSHYQLPRVKTDEPLNFSFSGLKSAVLQLIQREARFDRPLSRADLAYAFKEAVLGEVLRKTRLALETVEVKHLVLGGGVSANGRLRELIVDLRKEFPDITITIPPMWCCTDNAAMIAAAATVAYRHGVRGSLDIGADPGLEYV
;
A
#
# COMPACT_ATOMS: atom_id res chain seq x y z
N PRO A 1 -1.67 -0.39 12.20
CA PRO A 1 -1.35 0.45 13.38
C PRO A 1 -0.33 -0.17 14.33
N SER A 2 -0.50 -1.44 14.76
CA SER A 2 0.42 -2.10 15.71
C SER A 2 1.81 -2.33 15.13
N LEU A 3 1.90 -2.83 13.90
CA LEU A 3 3.15 -3.07 13.20
C LEU A 3 3.92 -1.76 12.96
N GLU A 4 3.23 -0.70 12.54
CA GLU A 4 3.86 0.59 12.30
C GLU A 4 4.43 1.21 13.59
N ARG A 5 3.69 1.10 14.70
CA ARG A 5 4.17 1.54 16.00
C ARG A 5 5.43 0.79 16.42
N LEU A 6 5.41 -0.53 16.31
CA LEU A 6 6.56 -1.37 16.65
C LEU A 6 7.78 -1.08 15.75
N ALA A 7 7.55 -0.86 14.47
CA ALA A 7 8.62 -0.54 13.51
C ALA A 7 9.31 0.81 13.78
N LYS A 8 8.67 1.74 14.51
CA LYS A 8 9.32 3.01 14.91
C LYS A 8 10.44 2.82 15.95
N GLU A 9 10.37 1.74 16.72
CA GLU A 9 11.36 1.38 17.74
C GLU A 9 12.49 0.53 17.15
N GLY A 10 12.29 -0.03 15.93
CA GLY A 10 13.22 -0.94 15.29
C GLY A 10 14.29 -0.25 14.45
N LYS A 11 15.33 -1.02 14.16
CA LYS A 11 16.45 -0.64 13.30
C LYS A 11 16.63 -1.68 12.18
N SER A 12 17.43 -1.35 11.16
CA SER A 12 17.68 -2.21 10.01
C SER A 12 18.73 -3.30 10.31
N HIS A 13 18.33 -4.33 11.06
CA HIS A 13 19.20 -5.49 11.33
C HIS A 13 18.89 -6.70 10.45
N TYR A 14 17.67 -6.80 9.92
CA TYR A 14 17.25 -7.91 9.09
C TYR A 14 17.10 -7.46 7.64
N GLN A 15 17.56 -8.32 6.71
CA GLN A 15 17.31 -8.13 5.29
C GLN A 15 16.27 -9.14 4.81
N LEU A 16 15.21 -8.65 4.21
CA LEU A 16 14.20 -9.47 3.59
C LEU A 16 14.39 -9.47 2.07
N PRO A 17 14.16 -10.60 1.39
CA PRO A 17 14.35 -10.70 -0.04
C PRO A 17 13.36 -9.84 -0.79
N ARG A 18 13.76 -9.40 -1.98
CA ARG A 18 12.83 -8.81 -2.94
C ARG A 18 11.93 -9.89 -3.51
N VAL A 19 10.66 -9.58 -3.61
CA VAL A 19 9.70 -10.47 -4.25
C VAL A 19 9.80 -10.32 -5.77
N LYS A 20 9.99 -11.45 -6.46
CA LYS A 20 9.92 -11.50 -7.93
C LYS A 20 8.49 -11.83 -8.34
N THR A 21 8.03 -11.19 -9.39
CA THR A 21 6.73 -11.44 -10.05
C THR A 21 6.98 -11.66 -11.53
N ASP A 22 6.16 -12.47 -12.17
CA ASP A 22 6.28 -12.75 -13.60
C ASP A 22 6.08 -11.48 -14.43
N GLU A 23 5.11 -10.66 -14.04
CA GLU A 23 4.85 -9.37 -14.63
C GLU A 23 5.49 -8.24 -13.81
N PRO A 24 6.19 -7.28 -14.46
CA PRO A 24 6.96 -6.24 -13.77
C PRO A 24 6.17 -5.35 -12.81
N LEU A 25 4.89 -5.08 -13.12
CA LEU A 25 4.02 -4.21 -12.34
C LEU A 25 3.13 -4.96 -11.35
N ASN A 26 3.04 -6.29 -11.43
CA ASN A 26 2.23 -7.08 -10.51
C ASN A 26 2.84 -7.11 -9.11
N PHE A 27 2.00 -7.01 -8.10
CA PHE A 27 2.40 -7.13 -6.70
C PHE A 27 2.23 -8.56 -6.19
N SER A 28 3.18 -9.03 -5.40
CA SER A 28 3.04 -10.24 -4.59
C SER A 28 3.74 -10.01 -3.25
N PHE A 29 3.04 -10.31 -2.17
CA PHE A 29 3.59 -10.24 -0.82
C PHE A 29 3.66 -11.61 -0.13
N SER A 30 3.25 -12.68 -0.82
CA SER A 30 3.28 -14.05 -0.31
C SER A 30 4.71 -14.52 -0.01
N GLY A 31 5.64 -14.25 -0.92
CA GLY A 31 7.06 -14.56 -0.73
C GLY A 31 7.69 -13.81 0.45
N LEU A 32 7.28 -12.58 0.69
CA LEU A 32 7.76 -11.79 1.83
C LEU A 32 7.23 -12.37 3.15
N LYS A 33 5.97 -12.79 3.20
CA LYS A 33 5.39 -13.49 4.35
C LYS A 33 6.18 -14.77 4.67
N SER A 34 6.48 -15.58 3.67
CA SER A 34 7.24 -16.82 3.83
C SER A 34 8.67 -16.54 4.32
N ALA A 35 9.32 -15.50 3.79
CA ALA A 35 10.67 -15.10 4.22
C ALA A 35 10.71 -14.67 5.69
N VAL A 36 9.70 -13.93 6.15
CA VAL A 36 9.58 -13.55 7.57
C VAL A 36 9.42 -14.78 8.45
N LEU A 37 8.56 -15.73 8.08
CA LEU A 37 8.37 -16.97 8.83
C LEU A 37 9.65 -17.81 8.90
N GLN A 38 10.36 -17.94 7.77
CA GLN A 38 11.65 -18.64 7.72
C GLN A 38 12.71 -17.95 8.59
N LEU A 39 12.76 -16.63 8.61
CA LEU A 39 13.68 -15.88 9.46
C LEU A 39 13.38 -16.14 10.94
N ILE A 40 12.11 -16.09 11.36
CA ILE A 40 11.70 -16.38 12.74
C ILE A 40 12.12 -17.80 13.13
N GLN A 41 11.86 -18.79 12.28
CA GLN A 41 12.20 -20.20 12.54
C GLN A 41 13.71 -20.39 12.59
N ARG A 42 14.47 -19.73 11.71
CA ARG A 42 15.93 -19.79 11.70
C ARG A 42 16.53 -19.25 13.00
N GLU A 43 16.11 -18.06 13.42
CA GLU A 43 16.63 -17.46 14.65
C GLU A 43 16.26 -18.31 15.89
N ALA A 44 15.05 -18.85 15.95
CA ALA A 44 14.63 -19.77 17.00
C ALA A 44 15.47 -21.06 17.03
N ARG A 45 15.83 -21.62 15.85
CA ARG A 45 16.65 -22.84 15.75
C ARG A 45 18.06 -22.66 16.31
N PHE A 46 18.61 -21.46 16.21
CA PHE A 46 19.94 -21.13 16.71
C PHE A 46 19.92 -20.46 18.08
N ASP A 47 18.79 -20.49 18.76
CA ASP A 47 18.57 -19.84 20.07
C ASP A 47 19.04 -18.37 20.08
N ARG A 48 18.78 -17.65 18.99
CA ARG A 48 19.12 -16.25 18.86
C ARG A 48 17.91 -15.38 19.20
N PRO A 49 18.08 -14.36 20.05
CA PRO A 49 16.99 -13.47 20.39
C PRO A 49 16.55 -12.67 19.16
N LEU A 50 15.28 -12.80 18.79
CA LEU A 50 14.69 -12.07 17.68
C LEU A 50 14.08 -10.76 18.17
N SER A 51 14.59 -9.63 17.66
CA SER A 51 13.99 -8.33 17.90
C SER A 51 12.72 -8.16 17.06
N ARG A 52 11.57 -8.15 17.72
CA ARG A 52 10.29 -7.90 17.04
C ARG A 52 10.22 -6.52 16.40
N ALA A 53 10.82 -5.51 17.02
CA ALA A 53 10.86 -4.14 16.51
C ALA A 53 11.68 -4.06 15.22
N ASP A 54 12.86 -4.68 15.19
CA ASP A 54 13.72 -4.70 14.01
C ASP A 54 13.11 -5.50 12.87
N LEU A 55 12.44 -6.62 13.18
CA LEU A 55 11.71 -7.38 12.19
C LEU A 55 10.54 -6.60 11.60
N ALA A 56 9.78 -5.88 12.44
CA ALA A 56 8.69 -5.01 11.99
C ALA A 56 9.23 -3.86 11.12
N TYR A 57 10.36 -3.28 11.48
CA TYR A 57 11.04 -2.27 10.68
C TYR A 57 11.43 -2.82 9.31
N ALA A 58 12.15 -3.95 9.27
CA ALA A 58 12.60 -4.58 8.04
C ALA A 58 11.43 -4.96 7.11
N PHE A 59 10.36 -5.52 7.69
CA PHE A 59 9.16 -5.84 6.93
C PHE A 59 8.50 -4.60 6.33
N LYS A 60 8.32 -3.55 7.13
CA LYS A 60 7.74 -2.29 6.67
C LYS A 60 8.56 -1.70 5.51
N GLU A 61 9.88 -1.59 5.67
CA GLU A 61 10.74 -1.04 4.62
C GLU A 61 10.75 -1.90 3.35
N ALA A 62 10.71 -3.24 3.47
CA ALA A 62 10.62 -4.13 2.33
C ALA A 62 9.31 -3.95 1.54
N VAL A 63 8.17 -3.87 2.24
CA VAL A 63 6.86 -3.62 1.62
C VAL A 63 6.81 -2.25 0.94
N LEU A 64 7.19 -1.19 1.66
CA LEU A 64 7.13 0.17 1.13
C LEU A 64 8.13 0.39 -0.01
N GLY A 65 9.31 -0.22 0.10
CA GLY A 65 10.32 -0.18 -0.96
C GLY A 65 9.84 -0.86 -2.24
N GLU A 66 9.11 -1.97 -2.14
CA GLU A 66 8.53 -2.63 -3.31
C GLU A 66 7.39 -1.81 -3.93
N VAL A 67 6.51 -1.21 -3.11
CA VAL A 67 5.48 -0.30 -3.60
C VAL A 67 6.10 0.87 -4.34
N LEU A 68 7.08 1.55 -3.74
CA LEU A 68 7.75 2.69 -4.36
C LEU A 68 8.43 2.31 -5.67
N ARG A 69 9.17 1.20 -5.68
CA ARG A 69 9.89 0.71 -6.86
C ARG A 69 8.94 0.47 -8.04
N LYS A 70 7.81 -0.21 -7.80
CA LYS A 70 6.83 -0.49 -8.85
C LYS A 70 6.04 0.74 -9.26
N THR A 71 5.76 1.66 -8.34
CA THR A 71 5.18 2.95 -8.69
C THR A 71 6.11 3.73 -9.59
N ARG A 72 7.41 3.81 -9.28
CA ARG A 72 8.41 4.45 -10.14
C ARG A 72 8.46 3.81 -11.51
N LEU A 73 8.55 2.48 -11.59
CA LEU A 73 8.54 1.75 -12.85
C LEU A 73 7.26 2.04 -13.67
N ALA A 74 6.10 2.10 -13.04
CA ALA A 74 4.86 2.43 -13.73
C ALA A 74 4.89 3.86 -14.30
N LEU A 75 5.40 4.83 -13.53
CA LEU A 75 5.54 6.21 -14.00
C LEU A 75 6.55 6.36 -15.15
N GLU A 76 7.55 5.48 -15.22
CA GLU A 76 8.55 5.46 -16.30
C GLU A 76 8.03 4.76 -17.57
N THR A 77 7.12 3.81 -17.44
CA THR A 77 6.70 2.93 -18.53
C THR A 77 5.30 3.23 -19.07
N VAL A 78 4.48 3.91 -18.29
CA VAL A 78 3.09 4.24 -18.65
C VAL A 78 2.96 5.76 -18.75
N GLU A 79 2.46 6.25 -19.88
CA GLU A 79 2.18 7.67 -20.05
C GLU A 79 0.98 8.09 -19.18
N VAL A 80 1.26 8.74 -18.06
CA VAL A 80 0.24 9.26 -17.14
C VAL A 80 0.56 10.69 -16.71
N LYS A 81 -0.49 11.45 -16.43
CA LYS A 81 -0.38 12.84 -15.94
C LYS A 81 -0.68 12.97 -14.45
N HIS A 82 -1.31 11.96 -13.89
CA HIS A 82 -1.76 11.98 -12.50
C HIS A 82 -1.45 10.66 -11.80
N LEU A 83 -0.89 10.77 -10.60
CA LEU A 83 -0.74 9.68 -9.63
C LEU A 83 -1.60 10.02 -8.42
N VAL A 84 -2.52 9.13 -8.06
CA VAL A 84 -3.37 9.29 -6.88
C VAL A 84 -3.07 8.19 -5.88
N LEU A 85 -2.77 8.57 -4.64
CA LEU A 85 -2.64 7.64 -3.53
C LEU A 85 -4.02 7.44 -2.88
N GLY A 86 -4.45 6.19 -2.68
CA GLY A 86 -5.75 5.88 -2.07
C GLY A 86 -5.73 4.64 -1.20
N GLY A 87 -6.82 4.39 -0.47
CA GLY A 87 -7.00 3.23 0.40
C GLY A 87 -6.34 3.33 1.77
N GLY A 88 -6.64 2.39 2.67
CA GLY A 88 -6.23 2.44 4.08
C GLY A 88 -4.72 2.54 4.32
N VAL A 89 -3.90 1.91 3.47
CA VAL A 89 -2.43 1.98 3.57
C VAL A 89 -1.90 3.38 3.25
N SER A 90 -2.65 4.20 2.54
CA SER A 90 -2.29 5.61 2.26
C SER A 90 -2.21 6.48 3.52
N ALA A 91 -2.71 5.99 4.66
CA ALA A 91 -2.53 6.63 5.97
C ALA A 91 -1.11 6.42 6.55
N ASN A 92 -0.31 5.52 5.98
CA ASN A 92 1.05 5.29 6.46
C ASN A 92 1.95 6.49 6.20
N GLY A 93 2.50 7.11 7.26
CA GLY A 93 3.30 8.32 7.17
C GLY A 93 4.54 8.14 6.29
N ARG A 94 5.24 7.01 6.44
CA ARG A 94 6.44 6.73 5.63
C ARG A 94 6.13 6.57 4.14
N LEU A 95 5.02 5.92 3.78
CA LEU A 95 4.58 5.83 2.40
C LEU A 95 4.31 7.22 1.81
N ARG A 96 3.64 8.08 2.58
CA ARG A 96 3.35 9.46 2.14
C ARG A 96 4.61 10.25 1.86
N GLU A 97 5.62 10.18 2.73
CA GLU A 97 6.94 10.79 2.52
C GLU A 97 7.57 10.30 1.21
N LEU A 98 7.64 8.98 1.00
CA LEU A 98 8.21 8.38 -0.19
C LEU A 98 7.48 8.80 -1.47
N ILE A 99 6.15 8.89 -1.43
CA ILE A 99 5.36 9.36 -2.59
C ILE A 99 5.53 10.87 -2.84
N VAL A 100 5.68 11.67 -1.77
CA VAL A 100 6.00 13.10 -1.92
C VAL A 100 7.36 13.30 -2.60
N ASP A 101 8.34 12.47 -2.25
CA ASP A 101 9.68 12.56 -2.85
C ASP A 101 9.68 12.24 -4.36
N LEU A 102 8.74 11.42 -4.86
CA LEU A 102 8.57 11.18 -6.30
C LEU A 102 8.28 12.46 -7.11
N ARG A 103 7.72 13.51 -6.48
CA ARG A 103 7.52 14.82 -7.17
C ARG A 103 8.81 15.42 -7.68
N LYS A 104 9.94 15.12 -7.03
CA LYS A 104 11.26 15.61 -7.44
C LYS A 104 11.77 14.85 -8.67
N GLU A 105 11.41 13.58 -8.78
CA GLU A 105 11.83 12.70 -9.87
C GLU A 105 10.92 12.85 -11.10
N PHE A 106 9.62 13.14 -10.87
CA PHE A 106 8.59 13.26 -11.90
C PHE A 106 7.85 14.61 -11.79
N PRO A 107 8.51 15.75 -12.14
CA PRO A 107 7.94 17.09 -11.95
C PRO A 107 6.69 17.35 -12.81
N ASP A 108 6.56 16.66 -13.95
CA ASP A 108 5.44 16.81 -14.87
C ASP A 108 4.20 15.99 -14.46
N ILE A 109 4.31 15.18 -13.43
CA ILE A 109 3.21 14.34 -12.94
C ILE A 109 2.57 14.99 -11.71
N THR A 110 1.27 15.23 -11.77
CA THR A 110 0.50 15.69 -10.61
C THR A 110 0.31 14.54 -9.63
N ILE A 111 0.87 14.66 -8.42
CA ILE A 111 0.71 13.65 -7.37
C ILE A 111 -0.27 14.14 -6.33
N THR A 112 -1.41 13.44 -6.19
CA THR A 112 -2.46 13.73 -5.21
C THR A 112 -2.39 12.74 -4.06
N ILE A 113 -2.26 13.27 -2.84
CA ILE A 113 -2.26 12.51 -1.59
C ILE A 113 -3.46 12.96 -0.77
N PRO A 114 -4.42 12.08 -0.42
CA PRO A 114 -5.63 12.47 0.29
C PRO A 114 -5.33 12.91 1.72
N PRO A 115 -6.14 13.76 2.34
CA PRO A 115 -6.07 14.02 3.76
C PRO A 115 -6.34 12.74 4.55
N MET A 116 -5.85 12.68 5.80
CA MET A 116 -5.87 11.45 6.61
C MET A 116 -7.28 10.86 6.79
N TRP A 117 -8.29 11.72 6.93
CA TRP A 117 -9.68 11.28 7.09
C TRP A 117 -10.30 10.64 5.84
N CYS A 118 -9.68 10.84 4.65
CA CYS A 118 -10.09 10.20 3.40
C CYS A 118 -9.39 8.86 3.13
N CYS A 119 -8.46 8.43 3.99
CA CYS A 119 -7.67 7.22 3.74
C CYS A 119 -8.44 5.92 4.00
N THR A 120 -9.48 5.99 4.82
CA THR A 120 -10.36 4.85 5.14
C THR A 120 -11.76 5.12 4.64
N ASP A 121 -12.60 4.08 4.65
CA ASP A 121 -14.00 4.19 4.25
C ASP A 121 -14.72 5.30 5.01
N ASN A 122 -15.42 6.12 4.27
CA ASN A 122 -16.18 7.23 4.84
C ASN A 122 -17.39 7.58 3.97
N ALA A 123 -18.43 8.14 4.59
CA ALA A 123 -19.67 8.46 3.91
C ALA A 123 -19.51 9.51 2.80
N ALA A 124 -18.51 10.41 2.90
CA ALA A 124 -18.31 11.46 1.92
C ALA A 124 -17.86 10.89 0.55
N MET A 125 -17.00 9.84 0.54
CA MET A 125 -16.59 9.19 -0.70
C MET A 125 -17.76 8.48 -1.39
N ILE A 126 -18.64 7.86 -0.61
CA ILE A 126 -19.86 7.20 -1.14
C ILE A 126 -20.82 8.25 -1.68
N ALA A 127 -21.06 9.35 -0.96
CA ALA A 127 -21.89 10.44 -1.42
C ALA A 127 -21.37 11.10 -2.70
N ALA A 128 -20.04 11.26 -2.83
CA ALA A 128 -19.41 11.78 -4.03
C ALA A 128 -19.65 10.85 -5.24
N ALA A 129 -19.38 9.53 -5.08
CA ALA A 129 -19.64 8.54 -6.12
C ALA A 129 -21.12 8.48 -6.49
N ALA A 130 -22.03 8.46 -5.51
CA ALA A 130 -23.46 8.47 -5.73
C ALA A 130 -23.92 9.74 -6.46
N THR A 131 -23.34 10.90 -6.17
CA THR A 131 -23.64 12.16 -6.85
C THR A 131 -23.29 12.09 -8.34
N VAL A 132 -22.12 11.52 -8.67
CA VAL A 132 -21.72 11.31 -10.07
C VAL A 132 -22.68 10.36 -10.76
N ALA A 133 -22.95 9.20 -10.18
CA ALA A 133 -23.91 8.21 -10.72
C ALA A 133 -25.31 8.82 -10.93
N TYR A 134 -25.78 9.60 -9.95
CA TYR A 134 -27.07 10.29 -10.02
C TYR A 134 -27.14 11.27 -11.21
N ARG A 135 -26.10 12.07 -11.43
CA ARG A 135 -26.03 13.01 -12.56
C ARG A 135 -26.03 12.31 -13.92
N HIS A 136 -25.48 11.09 -13.98
CA HIS A 136 -25.52 10.24 -15.17
C HIS A 136 -26.79 9.38 -15.31
N GLY A 137 -27.82 9.63 -14.50
CA GLY A 137 -29.10 8.95 -14.59
C GLY A 137 -29.16 7.59 -13.93
N VAL A 138 -28.10 7.14 -13.26
CA VAL A 138 -28.10 5.87 -12.54
C VAL A 138 -29.00 5.99 -11.29
N ARG A 139 -29.93 5.06 -11.16
CA ARG A 139 -30.89 4.96 -10.05
C ARG A 139 -30.93 3.52 -9.57
N GLY A 140 -30.87 3.31 -8.28
CA GLY A 140 -31.16 2.02 -7.66
C GLY A 140 -32.66 1.90 -7.32
N SER A 141 -33.13 0.67 -7.23
CA SER A 141 -34.43 0.36 -6.63
C SER A 141 -34.31 0.34 -5.10
N LEU A 142 -35.43 0.37 -4.38
CA LEU A 142 -35.42 0.34 -2.91
C LEU A 142 -35.22 -1.08 -2.32
N ASP A 143 -35.21 -2.09 -3.17
CA ASP A 143 -35.06 -3.50 -2.83
C ASP A 143 -33.64 -4.05 -3.07
N ILE A 144 -32.67 -3.19 -3.40
CA ILE A 144 -31.29 -3.62 -3.54
C ILE A 144 -30.72 -4.07 -2.19
N GLY A 145 -30.13 -5.28 -2.19
CA GLY A 145 -29.29 -5.80 -1.11
C GLY A 145 -27.82 -5.43 -1.28
N ALA A 146 -27.04 -5.56 -0.22
CA ALA A 146 -25.60 -5.49 -0.33
C ALA A 146 -25.05 -6.75 -1.01
N ASP A 147 -24.26 -6.58 -2.06
CA ASP A 147 -23.57 -7.66 -2.75
C ASP A 147 -22.05 -7.45 -2.65
N PRO A 148 -21.35 -8.21 -1.76
CA PRO A 148 -19.91 -8.09 -1.61
C PRO A 148 -19.13 -8.69 -2.79
N GLY A 149 -19.79 -9.45 -3.67
CA GLY A 149 -19.20 -10.04 -4.86
C GLY A 149 -19.42 -9.25 -6.14
N LEU A 150 -20.02 -8.04 -6.05
CA LEU A 150 -20.29 -7.21 -7.22
C LEU A 150 -18.98 -6.84 -7.94
N GLU A 151 -18.85 -7.29 -9.18
CA GLU A 151 -17.72 -6.95 -10.03
C GLU A 151 -17.93 -5.56 -10.67
N TYR A 152 -16.83 -4.79 -10.74
CA TYR A 152 -16.82 -3.54 -11.50
C TYR A 152 -16.73 -3.89 -13.01
N VAL A 153 -17.73 -3.50 -13.77
CA VAL A 153 -17.78 -3.65 -15.21
C VAL A 153 -17.30 -2.37 -15.87
#